data_6ba98f295957f45f2e5468ac0b47f6ea
#
_entry.id   6ba98f295957f45f2e5468ac0b47f6ea
#
_cell.length_a   1.000
_cell.length_b   1.000
_cell.length_c   1.000
_cell.angle_alpha   90.00
_cell.angle_beta   90.00
_cell.angle_gamma   90.00
#
_symmetry.space_group_name_H-M   'P 1'
#
loop_
_entity.id
_entity.type
_entity.pdbx_description
1 polymer ?
#
loop_
_entity_poly.entity_id
_entity_poly.type
_entity_poly.pdbx_seq_one_letter_code
_entity_poly.pdbx_strand_id
1 'polypeptide(L)'
;FEWRGFQDFVSLDVETGETTSIKNLREGDKPYTVIWYNQPGPQAFPVIQDMSYNPSEDQVYAMAKYQEDENTDAVSILYTIDKETGELSEVKRFQDQILDFCFDYEGNMYAVAIYWTIAEDGGFMWSGTLLNKYDAEFEKVDGKPMRIKDMDKKDVLVNGYGSLSFDYTTGDLYLASLIATTDGSSNYDRFVKLNPKTGKYVDYPQSFFPGNMIVGMYIPYFVADNRDAAGRVTDLTATPNPQGATDITLAWKNPTTTWAGDELKELANVQIYRKNASYTKGVNSSEELFANSKLIATVPATAENIGKEMTWKDTEPKTGINTYYIVPCRVDGEKGVPDSIRAVAGNDIPGVVTNFTAALDGENVKLTWDAPVDGKNNGYVDPASLKY
;
A
#
# COMPACT_ATOMS: atom_id res chain seq x y z
N PHE A 1 -28.01 24.77 -3.48
CA PHE A 1 -28.41 23.37 -3.23
C PHE A 1 -27.64 22.92 -2.00
N GLU A 2 -28.28 22.88 -0.82
CA GLU A 2 -27.72 22.24 0.35
C GLU A 2 -27.89 20.73 0.19
N TRP A 3 -26.83 20.03 -0.12
CA TRP A 3 -26.79 18.58 0.04
C TRP A 3 -26.63 18.27 1.52
N ARG A 4 -27.71 17.78 2.15
CA ARG A 4 -27.65 17.23 3.50
C ARG A 4 -27.36 15.73 3.38
N GLY A 5 -26.08 15.38 3.40
CA GLY A 5 -25.65 14.00 3.50
C GLY A 5 -25.69 13.53 4.94
N PHE A 6 -26.06 12.28 5.17
CA PHE A 6 -25.97 11.61 6.48
C PHE A 6 -24.77 10.69 6.42
N GLN A 7 -24.03 10.60 7.52
CA GLN A 7 -23.02 9.57 7.69
C GLN A 7 -23.65 8.39 8.45
N ASP A 8 -23.71 7.24 7.80
CA ASP A 8 -24.14 5.99 8.42
C ASP A 8 -22.92 5.07 8.54
N PHE A 9 -22.73 4.47 9.69
CA PHE A 9 -21.85 3.33 9.86
C PHE A 9 -22.65 2.07 9.52
N VAL A 10 -22.20 1.35 8.51
CA VAL A 10 -22.92 0.20 7.94
C VAL A 10 -22.03 -1.02 7.89
N SER A 11 -22.61 -2.20 8.04
CA SER A 11 -21.99 -3.44 7.59
C SER A 11 -22.30 -3.66 6.11
N LEU A 12 -21.33 -4.17 5.35
CA LEU A 12 -21.45 -4.51 3.93
C LEU A 12 -21.28 -6.02 3.77
N ASP A 13 -22.28 -6.67 3.20
CA ASP A 13 -22.11 -8.02 2.68
C ASP A 13 -21.35 -7.94 1.35
N VAL A 14 -20.13 -8.46 1.33
CA VAL A 14 -19.23 -8.36 0.16
C VAL A 14 -19.63 -9.27 -1.01
N GLU A 15 -20.49 -10.27 -0.77
CA GLU A 15 -20.96 -11.18 -1.82
C GLU A 15 -22.20 -10.61 -2.51
N THR A 16 -23.11 -10.01 -1.76
CA THR A 16 -24.38 -9.48 -2.28
C THR A 16 -24.33 -7.99 -2.56
N GLY A 17 -23.42 -7.26 -1.91
CA GLY A 17 -23.39 -5.79 -1.93
C GLY A 17 -24.47 -5.13 -1.07
N GLU A 18 -25.22 -5.91 -0.27
CA GLU A 18 -26.22 -5.38 0.63
C GLU A 18 -25.59 -4.71 1.85
N THR A 19 -26.18 -3.61 2.28
CA THR A 19 -25.73 -2.86 3.46
C THR A 19 -26.78 -2.90 4.57
N THR A 20 -26.30 -3.04 5.81
CA THR A 20 -27.13 -2.92 7.01
C THR A 20 -26.61 -1.78 7.86
N SER A 21 -27.47 -0.79 8.18
CA SER A 21 -27.09 0.31 9.06
C SER A 21 -26.88 -0.18 10.48
N ILE A 22 -25.70 0.07 11.03
CA ILE A 22 -25.35 -0.18 12.42
C ILE A 22 -25.69 1.05 13.25
N LYS A 23 -25.23 2.22 12.80
CA LYS A 23 -25.48 3.49 13.47
C LYS A 23 -25.55 4.64 12.46
N ASN A 24 -26.57 5.44 12.61
CA ASN A 24 -26.62 6.74 11.94
C ASN A 24 -25.85 7.74 12.81
N LEU A 25 -24.79 8.31 12.27
CA LEU A 25 -23.96 9.27 12.97
C LEU A 25 -24.70 10.61 13.05
N ARG A 26 -25.42 10.81 14.14
CA ARG A 26 -26.18 12.03 14.44
C ARG A 26 -25.88 12.49 15.86
N GLU A 27 -25.96 13.80 16.08
CA GLU A 27 -26.06 14.31 17.44
C GLU A 27 -27.52 14.65 17.74
N GLY A 28 -28.17 13.83 18.55
CA GLY A 28 -29.59 13.94 18.80
C GLY A 28 -30.40 13.80 17.51
N ASP A 29 -31.37 14.71 17.30
CA ASP A 29 -32.22 14.73 16.08
C ASP A 29 -31.58 15.49 14.92
N LYS A 30 -30.37 16.02 15.07
CA LYS A 30 -29.68 16.78 14.03
C LYS A 30 -28.76 15.87 13.23
N PRO A 31 -28.98 15.72 11.92
CA PRO A 31 -28.02 15.01 11.08
C PRO A 31 -26.72 15.80 11.04
N TYR A 32 -25.57 15.09 11.09
CA TYR A 32 -24.31 15.69 10.75
C TYR A 32 -24.38 16.18 9.31
N THR A 33 -24.16 17.46 9.11
CA THR A 33 -24.08 18.03 7.76
C THR A 33 -22.71 17.66 7.23
N VAL A 34 -22.63 16.79 6.25
CA VAL A 34 -21.41 16.58 5.50
C VAL A 34 -21.17 17.87 4.70
N ILE A 35 -20.25 18.70 5.17
CA ILE A 35 -19.80 19.85 4.38
C ILE A 35 -18.88 19.27 3.31
N TRP A 36 -19.32 19.42 2.07
CA TRP A 36 -18.53 19.08 0.91
C TRP A 36 -17.20 19.83 0.95
N TYR A 37 -16.10 19.05 0.98
CA TYR A 37 -14.75 19.45 0.64
C TYR A 37 -14.09 20.59 1.39
N ASN A 38 -12.92 20.34 1.91
CA ASN A 38 -11.83 21.28 2.17
C ASN A 38 -12.21 22.78 2.20
N GLN A 39 -13.48 23.10 2.40
CA GLN A 39 -13.91 24.44 2.65
C GLN A 39 -13.36 24.81 4.05
N PRO A 40 -12.47 25.80 4.13
CA PRO A 40 -12.14 26.38 5.41
C PRO A 40 -13.43 26.94 6.01
N GLY A 41 -13.73 26.58 7.22
CA GLY A 41 -14.87 27.10 7.95
C GLY A 41 -15.27 26.26 9.14
N PRO A 42 -15.86 26.88 10.17
CA PRO A 42 -16.29 26.21 11.37
C PRO A 42 -17.30 25.11 11.07
N GLN A 43 -17.17 24.01 11.78
CA GLN A 43 -18.05 22.85 11.66
C GLN A 43 -18.73 22.63 13.01
N ALA A 44 -20.04 22.43 13.00
CA ALA A 44 -20.77 22.15 14.23
C ALA A 44 -20.29 20.85 14.89
N PHE A 45 -19.74 19.92 14.09
CA PHE A 45 -19.28 18.59 14.53
C PHE A 45 -18.10 18.10 13.69
N PRO A 46 -17.27 17.17 14.23
CA PRO A 46 -16.27 16.48 13.45
C PRO A 46 -16.88 15.73 12.27
N VAL A 47 -16.29 15.86 11.08
CA VAL A 47 -16.75 15.16 9.86
C VAL A 47 -15.77 14.05 9.55
N ILE A 48 -16.23 12.80 9.61
CA ILE A 48 -15.40 11.63 9.27
C ILE A 48 -15.07 11.67 7.79
N GLN A 49 -13.79 11.63 7.48
CA GLN A 49 -13.25 11.69 6.14
C GLN A 49 -12.81 10.32 5.64
N ASP A 50 -12.22 9.51 6.54
CA ASP A 50 -11.68 8.21 6.19
C ASP A 50 -11.75 7.25 7.39
N MET A 51 -11.72 5.94 7.11
CA MET A 51 -11.68 4.88 8.10
C MET A 51 -10.65 3.83 7.71
N SER A 52 -9.93 3.33 8.70
CA SER A 52 -8.94 2.28 8.49
C SER A 52 -8.92 1.27 9.64
N TYR A 53 -8.63 0.03 9.30
CA TYR A 53 -8.47 -1.04 10.27
C TYR A 53 -7.00 -1.16 10.69
N ASN A 54 -6.77 -1.19 12.01
CA ASN A 54 -5.46 -1.47 12.60
C ASN A 54 -5.38 -2.95 12.99
N PRO A 55 -4.63 -3.78 12.25
CA PRO A 55 -4.54 -5.20 12.53
C PRO A 55 -3.76 -5.52 13.81
N SER A 56 -2.89 -4.64 14.28
CA SER A 56 -2.10 -4.88 15.50
C SER A 56 -2.97 -4.89 16.76
N GLU A 57 -4.11 -4.21 16.73
CA GLU A 57 -5.01 -4.06 17.88
C GLU A 57 -6.42 -4.64 17.63
N ASP A 58 -6.68 -5.17 16.44
CA ASP A 58 -8.02 -5.57 15.97
C ASP A 58 -9.05 -4.43 16.10
N GLN A 59 -8.65 -3.21 15.77
CA GLN A 59 -9.46 -2.01 15.99
C GLN A 59 -9.70 -1.23 14.69
N VAL A 60 -10.93 -0.75 14.49
CA VAL A 60 -11.26 0.20 13.43
C VAL A 60 -11.08 1.63 13.94
N TYR A 61 -10.41 2.44 13.15
CA TYR A 61 -10.21 3.86 13.41
C TYR A 61 -10.90 4.72 12.37
N ALA A 62 -11.32 5.91 12.78
CA ALA A 62 -11.86 6.94 11.89
C ALA A 62 -11.08 8.23 12.04
N MET A 63 -10.82 8.89 10.93
CA MET A 63 -10.22 10.22 10.89
C MET A 63 -11.30 11.24 10.56
N ALA A 64 -11.44 12.24 11.41
CA ALA A 64 -12.38 13.33 11.19
C ALA A 64 -11.67 14.67 11.07
N LYS A 65 -12.23 15.56 10.27
CA LYS A 65 -11.86 16.97 10.24
C LYS A 65 -12.77 17.76 11.15
N TYR A 66 -12.18 18.70 11.90
CA TYR A 66 -12.92 19.59 12.78
C TYR A 66 -12.29 20.98 12.83
N GLN A 67 -13.12 21.99 12.80
CA GLN A 67 -12.76 23.37 13.07
C GLN A 67 -13.84 23.97 13.97
N GLU A 68 -13.47 24.41 15.15
CA GLU A 68 -14.43 24.85 16.17
C GLU A 68 -15.08 26.18 15.79
N ASP A 69 -14.31 27.16 15.40
CA ASP A 69 -14.78 28.47 14.96
C ASP A 69 -13.85 29.11 13.89
N GLU A 70 -14.18 30.30 13.42
CA GLU A 70 -13.43 31.02 12.39
C GLU A 70 -12.02 31.47 12.85
N ASN A 71 -11.75 31.43 14.13
CA ASN A 71 -10.48 31.87 14.73
C ASN A 71 -9.58 30.70 15.11
N THR A 72 -10.07 29.47 14.99
CA THR A 72 -9.32 28.24 15.29
C THR A 72 -8.83 27.56 14.03
N ASP A 73 -7.65 26.92 14.10
CA ASP A 73 -7.15 26.12 13.00
C ASP A 73 -7.96 24.82 12.87
N ALA A 74 -8.15 24.36 11.63
CA ALA A 74 -8.74 23.05 11.39
C ALA A 74 -7.78 21.95 11.86
N VAL A 75 -8.30 20.98 12.59
CA VAL A 75 -7.56 19.82 13.12
C VAL A 75 -8.11 18.53 12.57
N SER A 76 -7.28 17.49 12.56
CA SER A 76 -7.73 16.13 12.33
C SER A 76 -7.86 15.40 13.66
N ILE A 77 -8.97 14.72 13.86
CA ILE A 77 -9.26 13.98 15.10
C ILE A 77 -9.37 12.50 14.76
N LEU A 78 -8.56 11.69 15.43
CA LEU A 78 -8.61 10.24 15.34
C LEU A 78 -9.55 9.69 16.41
N TYR A 79 -10.45 8.82 15.97
CA TYR A 79 -11.38 8.09 16.83
C TYR A 79 -11.19 6.59 16.66
N THR A 80 -11.43 5.81 17.71
CA THR A 80 -11.79 4.41 17.56
C THR A 80 -13.28 4.29 17.26
N ILE A 81 -13.67 3.27 16.48
CA ILE A 81 -15.07 2.92 16.23
C ILE A 81 -15.32 1.54 16.82
N ASP A 82 -16.31 1.44 17.68
CA ASP A 82 -16.85 0.14 18.09
C ASP A 82 -17.56 -0.51 16.89
N LYS A 83 -17.11 -1.69 16.50
CA LYS A 83 -17.60 -2.38 15.28
C LYS A 83 -19.07 -2.82 15.39
N GLU A 84 -19.58 -3.02 16.59
CA GLU A 84 -20.95 -3.49 16.84
C GLU A 84 -21.92 -2.34 17.02
N THR A 85 -21.50 -1.28 17.72
CA THR A 85 -22.39 -0.18 18.11
C THR A 85 -22.17 1.08 17.27
N GLY A 86 -21.04 1.20 16.57
CA GLY A 86 -20.64 2.41 15.85
C GLY A 86 -20.28 3.57 16.78
N GLU A 87 -20.05 3.32 18.08
CA GLU A 87 -19.63 4.38 19.00
C GLU A 87 -18.22 4.85 18.71
N LEU A 88 -18.06 6.18 18.73
CA LEU A 88 -16.78 6.85 18.53
C LEU A 88 -16.16 7.24 19.86
N SER A 89 -14.88 6.92 20.03
CA SER A 89 -14.08 7.38 21.17
C SER A 89 -12.86 8.14 20.66
N GLU A 90 -12.72 9.40 21.07
CA GLU A 90 -11.58 10.24 20.67
C GLU A 90 -10.26 9.67 21.21
N VAL A 91 -9.28 9.53 20.33
CA VAL A 91 -7.94 9.02 20.65
C VAL A 91 -6.92 10.15 20.65
N LYS A 92 -6.86 10.91 19.55
CA LYS A 92 -5.85 11.96 19.38
C LYS A 92 -6.29 13.06 18.42
N ARG A 93 -5.79 14.28 18.66
CA ARG A 93 -5.92 15.43 17.76
C ARG A 93 -4.58 15.76 17.10
N PHE A 94 -4.61 15.96 15.78
CA PHE A 94 -3.46 16.34 14.97
C PHE A 94 -3.65 17.77 14.43
N GLN A 95 -2.58 18.55 14.43
CA GLN A 95 -2.55 19.83 13.71
C GLN A 95 -2.43 19.64 12.20
N ASP A 96 -1.93 18.49 11.76
CA ASP A 96 -1.89 18.14 10.35
C ASP A 96 -3.31 17.92 9.82
N GLN A 97 -3.61 18.42 8.62
CA GLN A 97 -4.87 18.13 7.95
C GLN A 97 -4.73 16.80 7.19
N ILE A 98 -5.12 15.73 7.84
CA ILE A 98 -5.03 14.37 7.32
C ILE A 98 -6.26 14.10 6.45
N LEU A 99 -6.03 13.64 5.22
CA LEU A 99 -7.07 13.27 4.27
C LEU A 99 -7.41 11.79 4.32
N ASP A 100 -6.37 10.97 4.22
CA ASP A 100 -6.47 9.52 4.17
C ASP A 100 -5.40 8.92 5.08
N PHE A 101 -5.66 7.74 5.63
CA PHE A 101 -4.69 7.05 6.48
C PHE A 101 -4.86 5.53 6.41
N CYS A 102 -3.80 4.81 6.74
CA CYS A 102 -3.82 3.38 6.93
C CYS A 102 -2.77 2.96 7.96
N PHE A 103 -2.86 1.71 8.40
CA PHE A 103 -1.91 1.13 9.34
C PHE A 103 -1.04 0.08 8.66
N ASP A 104 0.20 -0.07 9.12
CA ASP A 104 0.98 -1.28 8.85
C ASP A 104 0.65 -2.38 9.89
N TYR A 105 1.28 -3.53 9.74
CA TYR A 105 1.06 -4.67 10.65
C TYR A 105 1.66 -4.47 12.06
N GLU A 106 2.52 -3.47 12.24
CA GLU A 106 3.08 -3.08 13.55
C GLU A 106 2.24 -2.04 14.27
N GLY A 107 1.17 -1.54 13.62
CA GLY A 107 0.31 -0.50 14.16
C GLY A 107 0.81 0.93 13.89
N ASN A 108 1.89 1.10 13.11
CA ASN A 108 2.26 2.43 12.69
C ASN A 108 1.25 2.99 11.70
N MET A 109 0.86 4.25 11.87
CA MET A 109 -0.07 4.93 10.98
C MET A 109 0.68 5.68 9.88
N TYR A 110 0.30 5.45 8.64
CA TYR A 110 0.68 6.27 7.49
C TYR A 110 -0.49 7.17 7.12
N ALA A 111 -0.23 8.43 6.88
CA ALA A 111 -1.26 9.42 6.61
C ALA A 111 -0.87 10.38 5.48
N VAL A 112 -1.81 10.64 4.59
CA VAL A 112 -1.71 11.69 3.58
C VAL A 112 -2.21 12.99 4.19
N ALA A 113 -1.33 13.97 4.34
CA ALA A 113 -1.67 15.27 4.87
C ALA A 113 -1.46 16.38 3.84
N ILE A 114 -2.35 17.37 3.85
CA ILE A 114 -2.24 18.56 3.02
C ILE A 114 -1.87 19.78 3.85
N TYR A 115 -1.21 20.73 3.20
CA TYR A 115 -0.78 21.97 3.79
C TYR A 115 -1.25 23.15 2.96
N TRP A 116 -1.80 24.14 3.64
CA TRP A 116 -2.26 25.36 3.06
C TRP A 116 -1.36 26.52 3.46
N THR A 117 -1.13 27.45 2.55
CA THR A 117 -0.54 28.75 2.85
C THR A 117 -1.55 29.84 2.52
N ILE A 118 -1.40 30.98 3.17
CA ILE A 118 -2.19 32.18 2.85
C ILE A 118 -1.46 32.88 1.71
N ALA A 119 -2.15 33.10 0.59
CA ALA A 119 -1.66 33.88 -0.53
C ALA A 119 -1.62 35.40 -0.20
N GLU A 120 -0.89 36.18 -0.98
CA GLU A 120 -0.78 37.64 -0.77
C GLU A 120 -2.12 38.37 -0.83
N ASP A 121 -3.10 37.84 -1.55
CA ASP A 121 -4.47 38.35 -1.65
C ASP A 121 -5.38 37.91 -0.50
N GLY A 122 -4.86 37.16 0.47
CA GLY A 122 -5.60 36.62 1.60
C GLY A 122 -6.35 35.32 1.30
N GLY A 123 -6.24 34.77 0.09
CA GLY A 123 -6.80 33.48 -0.28
C GLY A 123 -5.97 32.32 0.25
N PHE A 124 -6.61 31.16 0.42
CA PHE A 124 -5.90 29.95 0.75
C PHE A 124 -5.25 29.34 -0.50
N MET A 125 -3.94 29.12 -0.42
CA MET A 125 -3.17 28.40 -1.44
C MET A 125 -2.71 27.05 -0.91
N TRP A 126 -2.95 26.02 -1.67
CA TRP A 126 -2.42 24.69 -1.39
C TRP A 126 -0.91 24.66 -1.60
N SER A 127 -0.15 24.40 -0.54
CA SER A 127 1.32 24.49 -0.55
C SER A 127 2.03 23.14 -0.69
N GLY A 128 1.36 22.05 -0.42
CA GLY A 128 1.97 20.73 -0.54
C GLY A 128 1.17 19.58 0.04
N THR A 129 1.65 18.39 -0.26
CA THR A 129 1.13 17.12 0.28
C THR A 129 2.30 16.34 0.88
N LEU A 130 2.11 15.80 2.05
CA LEU A 130 3.08 14.94 2.72
C LEU A 130 2.49 13.55 2.96
N LEU A 131 3.36 12.55 2.91
CA LEU A 131 3.14 11.25 3.53
C LEU A 131 3.79 11.28 4.91
N ASN A 132 2.97 11.33 5.95
CA ASN A 132 3.41 11.30 7.33
C ASN A 132 3.42 9.85 7.85
N LYS A 133 4.38 9.54 8.72
CA LYS A 133 4.38 8.32 9.51
C LYS A 133 4.27 8.70 10.99
N TYR A 134 3.42 7.97 11.70
CA TYR A 134 3.24 8.03 13.14
C TYR A 134 3.49 6.64 13.71
N ASP A 135 4.04 6.57 14.92
CA ASP A 135 4.20 5.29 15.64
C ASP A 135 2.87 4.76 16.20
N ALA A 136 2.93 3.65 16.94
CA ALA A 136 1.74 3.03 17.54
C ALA A 136 1.09 3.91 18.62
N GLU A 137 1.80 4.87 19.20
CA GLU A 137 1.30 5.87 20.14
C GLU A 137 0.81 7.15 19.44
N PHE A 138 0.78 7.12 18.10
CA PHE A 138 0.38 8.24 17.24
C PHE A 138 1.27 9.49 17.38
N GLU A 139 2.55 9.30 17.75
CA GLU A 139 3.54 10.35 17.69
C GLU A 139 4.20 10.41 16.31
N LYS A 140 4.33 11.62 15.76
CA LYS A 140 4.88 11.80 14.42
C LYS A 140 6.35 11.41 14.37
N VAL A 141 6.65 10.37 13.61
CA VAL A 141 8.02 9.85 13.44
C VAL A 141 8.69 10.48 12.23
N ASP A 142 7.97 10.63 11.12
CA ASP A 142 8.52 11.09 9.85
C ASP A 142 7.46 11.75 8.98
N GLY A 143 7.90 12.62 8.06
CA GLY A 143 7.05 13.24 7.04
C GLY A 143 7.84 13.41 5.74
N LYS A 144 7.35 12.82 4.66
CA LYS A 144 7.99 12.86 3.34
C LYS A 144 7.14 13.64 2.35
N PRO A 145 7.70 14.62 1.63
CA PRO A 145 6.99 15.28 0.55
C PRO A 145 6.50 14.25 -0.48
N MET A 146 5.22 14.28 -0.81
CA MET A 146 4.68 13.46 -1.88
C MET A 146 5.05 14.09 -3.24
N ARG A 147 5.62 13.28 -4.11
CA ARG A 147 6.11 13.68 -5.43
C ARG A 147 5.45 12.82 -6.50
N ILE A 148 4.19 13.11 -6.80
CA ILE A 148 3.46 12.48 -7.90
C ILE A 148 3.60 13.37 -9.13
N LYS A 149 3.79 12.75 -10.29
CA LYS A 149 3.90 13.48 -11.57
C LYS A 149 2.71 13.15 -12.45
N ASP A 150 2.24 14.14 -13.19
CA ASP A 150 1.27 13.95 -14.25
C ASP A 150 1.88 13.27 -15.50
N MET A 151 1.07 13.10 -16.54
CA MET A 151 1.52 12.52 -17.81
C MET A 151 2.58 13.38 -18.52
N ASP A 152 2.59 14.69 -18.27
CA ASP A 152 3.59 15.64 -18.79
C ASP A 152 4.83 15.74 -17.90
N LYS A 153 4.96 14.88 -16.88
CA LYS A 153 6.04 14.83 -15.89
C LYS A 153 6.13 16.07 -14.98
N LYS A 154 5.06 16.85 -14.88
CA LYS A 154 4.94 17.95 -13.92
C LYS A 154 4.54 17.41 -12.55
N ASP A 155 5.03 18.05 -11.49
CA ASP A 155 4.61 17.73 -10.13
C ASP A 155 3.13 18.07 -9.95
N VAL A 156 2.40 17.23 -9.28
CA VAL A 156 0.99 17.38 -8.96
C VAL A 156 0.75 17.25 -7.48
N LEU A 157 -0.38 17.75 -7.02
CA LEU A 157 -0.79 17.74 -5.64
C LEU A 157 -1.97 16.79 -5.46
N VAL A 158 -2.04 16.10 -4.34
CA VAL A 158 -3.20 15.30 -3.95
C VAL A 158 -4.32 16.25 -3.53
N ASN A 159 -5.50 16.10 -4.09
CA ASN A 159 -6.62 17.03 -3.92
C ASN A 159 -7.79 16.45 -3.10
N GLY A 160 -7.49 15.77 -2.03
CA GLY A 160 -8.48 15.58 -0.97
C GLY A 160 -9.53 14.50 -1.15
N TYR A 161 -9.56 13.76 -2.26
CA TYR A 161 -10.43 12.61 -2.42
C TYR A 161 -9.58 11.40 -2.75
N GLY A 162 -9.67 10.37 -1.92
CA GLY A 162 -8.89 9.20 -2.20
C GLY A 162 -9.07 8.10 -1.17
N SER A 163 -8.18 7.17 -1.25
CA SER A 163 -8.00 6.12 -0.27
C SER A 163 -6.55 5.69 -0.23
N LEU A 164 -5.96 5.69 0.95
CA LEU A 164 -4.65 5.15 1.21
C LEU A 164 -4.78 3.75 1.81
N SER A 165 -4.07 2.78 1.24
CA SER A 165 -4.09 1.41 1.75
C SER A 165 -2.70 0.83 1.83
N PHE A 166 -2.46 0.03 2.86
CA PHE A 166 -1.23 -0.71 3.05
C PHE A 166 -1.42 -2.14 2.54
N ASP A 167 -0.52 -2.59 1.67
CA ASP A 167 -0.48 -3.99 1.25
C ASP A 167 0.32 -4.80 2.25
N TYR A 168 -0.37 -5.51 3.11
CA TYR A 168 0.23 -6.35 4.16
C TYR A 168 1.04 -7.52 3.61
N THR A 169 0.88 -7.86 2.34
CA THR A 169 1.68 -8.91 1.69
C THR A 169 3.04 -8.39 1.24
N THR A 170 3.11 -7.16 0.72
CA THR A 170 4.33 -6.61 0.13
C THR A 170 4.98 -5.51 0.97
N GLY A 171 4.26 -4.94 1.93
CA GLY A 171 4.72 -3.78 2.70
C GLY A 171 4.68 -2.46 1.91
N ASP A 172 3.98 -2.44 0.79
CA ASP A 172 3.84 -1.26 -0.05
C ASP A 172 2.60 -0.43 0.32
N LEU A 173 2.63 0.86 0.02
CA LEU A 173 1.49 1.75 0.12
C LEU A 173 0.88 1.99 -1.26
N TYR A 174 -0.45 1.98 -1.34
CA TYR A 174 -1.20 2.36 -2.53
C TYR A 174 -2.11 3.52 -2.21
N LEU A 175 -2.12 4.51 -3.11
CA LEU A 175 -2.99 5.67 -3.04
C LEU A 175 -3.85 5.73 -4.30
N ALA A 176 -5.16 5.71 -4.13
CA ALA A 176 -6.10 6.15 -5.14
C ALA A 176 -6.55 7.57 -4.77
N SER A 177 -6.37 8.55 -5.62
CA SER A 177 -6.72 9.92 -5.27
C SER A 177 -6.99 10.80 -6.48
N LEU A 178 -7.86 11.77 -6.30
CA LEU A 178 -7.95 12.92 -7.19
C LEU A 178 -6.71 13.79 -6.99
N ILE A 179 -6.01 14.05 -8.07
CA ILE A 179 -4.84 14.93 -8.08
C ILE A 179 -5.10 16.16 -8.93
N ALA A 180 -4.48 17.27 -8.57
CA ALA A 180 -4.55 18.52 -9.30
C ALA A 180 -3.18 18.90 -9.84
N THR A 181 -3.16 19.54 -11.02
CA THR A 181 -1.95 20.24 -11.47
C THR A 181 -1.66 21.40 -10.54
N THR A 182 -0.38 21.76 -10.41
CA THR A 182 0.07 22.85 -9.52
C THR A 182 -0.49 24.21 -9.90
N ASP A 183 -0.92 24.37 -11.15
CA ASP A 183 -1.59 25.59 -11.66
C ASP A 183 -3.12 25.52 -11.54
N GLY A 184 -3.66 24.42 -10.99
CA GLY A 184 -5.10 24.23 -10.82
C GLY A 184 -5.90 24.04 -12.12
N SER A 185 -5.21 23.91 -13.27
CA SER A 185 -5.86 23.84 -14.58
C SER A 185 -6.54 22.51 -14.87
N SER A 186 -6.16 21.45 -14.18
CA SER A 186 -6.67 20.10 -14.41
C SER A 186 -6.70 19.27 -13.15
N ASN A 187 -7.73 18.41 -13.04
CA ASN A 187 -7.86 17.39 -12.03
C ASN A 187 -8.03 16.04 -12.70
N TYR A 188 -7.40 15.00 -12.17
CA TYR A 188 -7.61 13.61 -12.63
C TYR A 188 -7.42 12.60 -11.52
N ASP A 189 -8.11 11.48 -11.70
CA ASP A 189 -7.93 10.33 -10.80
C ASP A 189 -6.62 9.63 -11.09
N ARG A 190 -5.90 9.30 -10.04
CA ARG A 190 -4.66 8.53 -10.10
C ARG A 190 -4.71 7.38 -9.11
N PHE A 191 -4.21 6.26 -9.57
CA PHE A 191 -3.85 5.14 -8.71
C PHE A 191 -2.32 4.97 -8.75
N VAL A 192 -1.68 5.08 -7.60
CA VAL A 192 -0.23 5.02 -7.51
C VAL A 192 0.23 4.14 -6.35
N LYS A 193 1.32 3.44 -6.58
CA LYS A 193 2.10 2.81 -5.53
C LYS A 193 3.06 3.84 -4.94
N LEU A 194 3.08 3.97 -3.63
CA LEU A 194 3.98 4.87 -2.90
C LEU A 194 5.09 4.07 -2.21
N ASN A 195 6.27 4.65 -2.23
CA ASN A 195 7.36 4.16 -1.39
C ASN A 195 7.25 4.82 -0.01
N PRO A 196 7.01 4.06 1.08
CA PRO A 196 6.80 4.63 2.40
C PRO A 196 8.02 5.36 2.95
N LYS A 197 9.24 5.03 2.48
CA LYS A 197 10.48 5.65 2.95
C LYS A 197 10.79 6.99 2.29
N THR A 198 10.28 7.21 1.08
CA THR A 198 10.65 8.40 0.28
C THR A 198 9.45 9.26 -0.10
N GLY A 199 8.23 8.80 0.07
CA GLY A 199 6.99 9.45 -0.37
C GLY A 199 6.84 9.53 -1.90
N LYS A 200 7.74 8.89 -2.66
CA LYS A 200 7.70 8.91 -4.12
C LYS A 200 6.77 7.83 -4.65
N TYR A 201 6.04 8.14 -5.71
CA TYR A 201 5.29 7.12 -6.42
C TYR A 201 6.23 6.19 -7.21
N VAL A 202 5.82 4.95 -7.32
CA VAL A 202 6.50 3.93 -8.12
C VAL A 202 5.52 3.50 -9.20
N ASP A 203 5.59 4.19 -10.30
CA ASP A 203 4.95 3.96 -11.59
C ASP A 203 3.61 3.20 -11.67
N TYR A 204 2.55 3.98 -11.87
CA TYR A 204 1.33 3.56 -12.57
C TYR A 204 0.84 4.78 -13.37
N PRO A 205 1.25 4.91 -14.63
CA PRO A 205 1.12 6.16 -15.38
C PRO A 205 -0.29 6.45 -15.92
N GLN A 206 -1.28 5.62 -15.66
CA GLN A 206 -2.60 5.77 -16.26
C GLN A 206 -3.67 6.11 -15.23
N SER A 207 -4.56 7.03 -15.61
CA SER A 207 -5.85 7.19 -14.95
C SER A 207 -6.66 5.90 -15.14
N PHE A 208 -7.02 5.25 -14.05
CA PHE A 208 -7.78 4.00 -14.09
C PHE A 208 -9.24 4.24 -14.46
N PHE A 209 -9.79 5.38 -14.07
CA PHE A 209 -11.20 5.69 -14.21
C PHE A 209 -11.38 7.17 -14.59
N PRO A 210 -11.21 7.55 -15.86
CA PRO A 210 -11.41 8.92 -16.28
C PRO A 210 -12.81 9.41 -15.90
N GLY A 211 -12.87 10.45 -15.08
CA GLY A 211 -14.14 11.07 -14.65
C GLY A 211 -14.84 10.39 -13.47
N ASN A 212 -14.21 9.44 -12.80
CA ASN A 212 -14.71 8.84 -11.56
C ASN A 212 -13.72 9.08 -10.42
N MET A 213 -14.22 9.20 -9.21
CA MET A 213 -13.42 9.28 -7.99
C MET A 213 -13.42 7.93 -7.29
N ILE A 214 -12.25 7.50 -6.83
CA ILE A 214 -12.11 6.35 -5.93
C ILE A 214 -12.04 6.91 -4.51
N VAL A 215 -13.06 6.63 -3.72
CA VAL A 215 -13.19 7.11 -2.34
C VAL A 215 -12.99 6.02 -1.29
N GLY A 216 -12.66 4.81 -1.73
CA GLY A 216 -12.36 3.69 -0.88
C GLY A 216 -11.63 2.61 -1.66
N MET A 217 -10.63 1.99 -1.05
CA MET A 217 -9.83 0.92 -1.62
C MET A 217 -9.60 -0.16 -0.57
N TYR A 218 -9.76 -1.40 -0.98
CA TYR A 218 -9.40 -2.54 -0.17
C TYR A 218 -8.39 -3.40 -0.93
N ILE A 219 -7.28 -3.70 -0.29
CA ILE A 219 -6.27 -4.62 -0.79
C ILE A 219 -6.42 -5.93 -0.02
N PRO A 220 -6.89 -7.02 -0.66
CA PRO A 220 -7.01 -8.30 0.01
C PRO A 220 -5.65 -8.77 0.55
N TYR A 221 -5.63 -9.13 1.79
CA TYR A 221 -4.42 -9.63 2.45
C TYR A 221 -4.78 -10.82 3.34
N PHE A 222 -3.78 -11.66 3.56
CA PHE A 222 -3.90 -12.73 4.51
C PHE A 222 -3.71 -12.16 5.93
N VAL A 223 -4.73 -12.29 6.75
CA VAL A 223 -4.62 -12.09 8.20
C VAL A 223 -4.64 -13.47 8.83
N ALA A 224 -3.68 -13.77 9.68
CA ALA A 224 -3.75 -14.95 10.51
C ALA A 224 -4.97 -14.78 11.45
N ASP A 225 -5.87 -15.77 11.45
CA ASP A 225 -7.04 -15.77 12.34
C ASP A 225 -6.65 -15.76 13.82
N ASN A 226 -5.41 -16.09 14.09
CA ASN A 226 -4.85 -16.19 15.42
C ASN A 226 -3.61 -15.28 15.55
N ARG A 227 -3.63 -14.37 16.51
CA ARG A 227 -2.52 -13.44 16.80
C ARG A 227 -1.23 -14.16 17.24
N ASP A 228 -1.33 -15.40 17.67
CA ASP A 228 -0.18 -16.27 17.98
C ASP A 228 0.48 -16.90 16.74
N ALA A 229 -0.10 -16.73 15.56
CA ALA A 229 0.48 -17.20 14.31
C ALA A 229 1.89 -16.65 14.12
N ALA A 230 2.74 -17.38 13.41
CA ALA A 230 4.11 -16.94 13.15
C ALA A 230 4.14 -15.61 12.40
N GLY A 231 4.98 -14.71 12.82
CA GLY A 231 5.21 -13.44 12.14
C GLY A 231 5.83 -13.64 10.76
N ARG A 232 6.13 -12.55 10.09
CA ARG A 232 6.69 -12.50 8.73
C ARG A 232 8.16 -12.95 8.73
N VAL A 233 8.59 -13.61 7.67
CA VAL A 233 10.03 -13.81 7.40
C VAL A 233 10.71 -12.48 7.11
N THR A 234 12.00 -12.39 7.31
CA THR A 234 12.83 -11.21 6.99
C THR A 234 13.94 -11.57 6.02
N ASP A 235 14.63 -10.56 5.49
CA ASP A 235 15.77 -10.70 4.58
C ASP A 235 15.47 -11.59 3.35
N LEU A 236 14.20 -11.55 2.89
CA LEU A 236 13.74 -12.36 1.77
C LEU A 236 14.41 -11.92 0.46
N THR A 237 15.06 -12.87 -0.19
CA THR A 237 15.70 -12.68 -1.49
C THR A 237 15.30 -13.76 -2.48
N ALA A 238 15.29 -13.42 -3.77
CA ALA A 238 15.10 -14.36 -4.86
C ALA A 238 16.16 -14.13 -5.92
N THR A 239 17.04 -15.09 -6.10
CA THR A 239 18.19 -15.00 -7.02
C THR A 239 17.95 -15.93 -8.21
N PRO A 240 17.65 -15.39 -9.41
CA PRO A 240 17.59 -16.16 -10.64
C PRO A 240 18.98 -16.71 -10.98
N ASN A 241 19.02 -17.83 -11.69
CA ASN A 241 20.27 -18.32 -12.26
C ASN A 241 20.90 -17.26 -13.19
N PRO A 242 22.21 -16.97 -13.04
CA PRO A 242 22.87 -15.88 -13.77
C PRO A 242 22.88 -16.01 -15.29
N GLN A 243 22.52 -17.16 -15.84
CA GLN A 243 22.48 -17.40 -17.29
C GLN A 243 21.05 -17.54 -17.84
N GLY A 244 20.05 -17.02 -17.11
CA GLY A 244 18.65 -17.13 -17.51
C GLY A 244 18.10 -18.55 -17.50
N ALA A 245 18.85 -19.49 -16.90
CA ALA A 245 18.43 -20.85 -16.77
C ALA A 245 17.31 -21.01 -15.72
N THR A 246 16.78 -22.12 -15.66
CA THR A 246 15.54 -22.64 -15.17
C THR A 246 15.45 -22.81 -13.65
N ASP A 247 16.21 -22.08 -12.85
CA ASP A 247 16.10 -22.16 -11.40
C ASP A 247 16.16 -20.79 -10.72
N ILE A 248 15.47 -20.67 -9.58
CA ILE A 248 15.44 -19.48 -8.74
C ILE A 248 15.72 -19.93 -7.31
N THR A 249 16.75 -19.36 -6.69
CA THR A 249 17.07 -19.61 -5.28
C THR A 249 16.39 -18.55 -4.41
N LEU A 250 15.56 -19.02 -3.49
CA LEU A 250 14.95 -18.20 -2.44
C LEU A 250 15.79 -18.33 -1.16
N ALA A 251 16.03 -17.22 -0.48
CA ALA A 251 16.64 -17.23 0.85
C ALA A 251 15.88 -16.25 1.75
N TRP A 252 15.71 -16.61 3.02
CA TRP A 252 15.01 -15.81 4.01
C TRP A 252 15.50 -16.13 5.40
N LYS A 253 15.18 -15.26 6.34
CA LYS A 253 15.35 -15.51 7.77
C LYS A 253 13.98 -15.75 8.41
N ASN A 254 13.84 -16.83 9.16
CA ASN A 254 12.60 -17.17 9.84
C ASN A 254 12.25 -16.13 10.91
N PRO A 255 10.94 -15.91 11.18
CA PRO A 255 10.51 -14.97 12.20
C PRO A 255 11.00 -15.37 13.60
N THR A 256 11.13 -14.38 14.46
CA THR A 256 11.40 -14.53 15.89
C THR A 256 10.19 -14.21 16.75
N THR A 257 9.16 -13.61 16.14
CA THR A 257 7.95 -13.17 16.83
C THR A 257 6.71 -13.77 16.18
N THR A 258 5.64 -13.79 16.95
CA THR A 258 4.28 -14.03 16.45
C THR A 258 3.75 -12.79 15.68
N TRP A 259 2.57 -12.92 15.09
CA TRP A 259 1.84 -11.81 14.50
C TRP A 259 1.59 -10.67 15.51
N ALA A 260 1.28 -11.01 16.76
CA ALA A 260 1.05 -10.03 17.84
C ALA A 260 2.35 -9.39 18.37
N GLY A 261 3.54 -9.81 17.89
CA GLY A 261 4.83 -9.30 18.37
C GLY A 261 5.41 -10.07 19.56
N ASP A 262 4.72 -11.07 20.09
CA ASP A 262 5.22 -11.93 21.15
C ASP A 262 6.35 -12.86 20.65
N GLU A 263 7.13 -13.43 21.56
CA GLU A 263 8.18 -14.39 21.23
C GLU A 263 7.59 -15.63 20.55
N LEU A 264 8.04 -15.94 19.34
CA LEU A 264 7.68 -17.18 18.64
C LEU A 264 8.40 -18.36 19.28
N LYS A 265 7.63 -19.36 19.74
CA LYS A 265 8.18 -20.52 20.48
C LYS A 265 8.22 -21.81 19.66
N GLU A 266 7.48 -21.85 18.55
CA GLU A 266 7.36 -23.05 17.75
C GLU A 266 7.25 -22.72 16.25
N LEU A 267 7.84 -23.57 15.44
CA LEU A 267 7.80 -23.51 13.99
C LEU A 267 7.83 -24.95 13.46
N ALA A 268 7.01 -25.30 12.49
CA ALA A 268 6.94 -26.65 11.93
C ALA A 268 7.46 -26.72 10.50
N ASN A 269 7.13 -25.73 9.70
CA ASN A 269 7.57 -25.66 8.30
C ASN A 269 7.40 -24.25 7.75
N VAL A 270 7.93 -24.04 6.54
CA VAL A 270 7.69 -22.86 5.74
C VAL A 270 7.08 -23.30 4.41
N GLN A 271 5.86 -22.87 4.14
CA GLN A 271 5.17 -23.12 2.87
C GLN A 271 5.57 -22.08 1.83
N ILE A 272 5.85 -22.54 0.62
CA ILE A 272 6.22 -21.69 -0.51
C ILE A 272 5.13 -21.80 -1.58
N TYR A 273 4.45 -20.69 -1.83
CA TYR A 273 3.50 -20.56 -2.92
C TYR A 273 4.13 -19.80 -4.08
N ARG A 274 3.75 -20.16 -5.31
CA ARG A 274 4.19 -19.46 -6.50
C ARG A 274 2.99 -19.00 -7.31
N LYS A 275 2.99 -17.72 -7.70
CA LYS A 275 2.04 -17.13 -8.64
C LYS A 275 2.75 -16.83 -9.95
N ASN A 276 2.12 -17.14 -11.06
CA ASN A 276 2.64 -16.83 -12.40
C ASN A 276 1.47 -16.56 -13.35
N ALA A 277 1.66 -15.71 -14.35
CA ALA A 277 0.62 -15.36 -15.33
C ALA A 277 0.14 -16.56 -16.16
N SER A 278 0.93 -17.64 -16.24
CA SER A 278 0.51 -18.89 -16.92
C SER A 278 -0.49 -19.72 -16.13
N TYR A 279 -0.69 -19.44 -14.84
CA TYR A 279 -1.71 -20.11 -14.06
C TYR A 279 -3.07 -19.50 -14.37
N THR A 280 -4.02 -20.35 -14.76
CA THR A 280 -5.40 -19.93 -15.04
C THR A 280 -6.22 -19.93 -13.76
N LYS A 281 -7.25 -19.08 -13.70
CA LYS A 281 -8.24 -19.08 -12.63
C LYS A 281 -8.83 -20.48 -12.49
N GLY A 282 -8.73 -21.08 -11.30
CA GLY A 282 -9.22 -22.45 -11.02
C GLY A 282 -8.16 -23.56 -11.05
N VAL A 283 -6.87 -23.26 -11.27
CA VAL A 283 -5.76 -24.21 -11.08
C VAL A 283 -5.43 -24.38 -9.58
N ASN A 284 -6.33 -23.97 -8.74
CA ASN A 284 -6.09 -23.75 -7.35
C ASN A 284 -6.62 -24.92 -6.55
N SER A 285 -5.76 -25.49 -5.73
CA SER A 285 -6.15 -26.47 -4.73
C SER A 285 -6.95 -25.76 -3.62
N SER A 286 -7.64 -26.53 -2.79
CA SER A 286 -8.25 -26.08 -1.54
C SER A 286 -7.28 -25.42 -0.56
N GLU A 287 -5.99 -25.34 -0.91
CA GLU A 287 -4.91 -24.73 -0.13
C GLU A 287 -4.48 -23.36 -0.65
N GLU A 288 -5.32 -22.73 -1.46
CA GLU A 288 -5.08 -21.45 -2.07
C GLU A 288 -5.08 -20.33 -1.02
N LEU A 289 -3.91 -19.81 -0.72
CA LEU A 289 -3.78 -18.58 0.08
C LEU A 289 -3.91 -17.32 -0.79
N PHE A 290 -3.59 -17.43 -2.08
CA PHE A 290 -3.54 -16.29 -2.99
C PHE A 290 -4.14 -16.66 -4.34
N ALA A 291 -4.93 -15.76 -4.90
CA ALA A 291 -5.52 -15.95 -6.22
C ALA A 291 -4.45 -16.27 -7.29
N ASN A 292 -4.69 -17.32 -8.05
CA ASN A 292 -3.78 -17.81 -9.12
C ASN A 292 -2.36 -18.19 -8.61
N SER A 293 -2.25 -18.61 -7.35
CA SER A 293 -1.03 -19.19 -6.80
C SER A 293 -1.15 -20.70 -6.65
N LYS A 294 -0.02 -21.35 -6.44
CA LYS A 294 0.07 -22.78 -6.19
C LYS A 294 1.09 -23.05 -5.09
N LEU A 295 0.75 -23.88 -4.11
CA LEU A 295 1.73 -24.42 -3.16
C LEU A 295 2.72 -25.30 -3.94
N ILE A 296 4.00 -24.95 -3.93
CA ILE A 296 5.05 -25.63 -4.67
C ILE A 296 6.05 -26.34 -3.77
N ALA A 297 6.16 -25.93 -2.51
CA ALA A 297 7.03 -26.60 -1.54
C ALA A 297 6.52 -26.38 -0.10
N THR A 298 6.84 -27.36 0.73
CA THR A 298 6.78 -27.26 2.21
C THR A 298 8.16 -27.59 2.73
N VAL A 299 8.88 -26.60 3.22
CA VAL A 299 10.24 -26.73 3.74
C VAL A 299 10.16 -27.03 5.23
N PRO A 300 10.61 -28.21 5.71
CA PRO A 300 10.56 -28.53 7.12
C PRO A 300 11.36 -27.52 7.96
N ALA A 301 10.83 -27.17 9.12
CA ALA A 301 11.48 -26.34 10.11
C ALA A 301 11.12 -26.86 11.52
N THR A 302 11.80 -26.37 12.52
CA THR A 302 11.56 -26.67 13.93
C THR A 302 11.79 -25.42 14.77
N ALA A 303 11.53 -25.47 16.06
CA ALA A 303 11.84 -24.36 16.97
C ALA A 303 13.32 -23.90 16.89
N GLU A 304 14.24 -24.81 16.56
CA GLU A 304 15.66 -24.47 16.39
C GLU A 304 15.95 -23.61 15.18
N ASN A 305 15.02 -23.57 14.22
CA ASN A 305 15.11 -22.74 13.02
C ASN A 305 14.53 -21.32 13.21
N ILE A 306 13.94 -21.01 14.34
CA ILE A 306 13.43 -19.67 14.66
C ILE A 306 14.58 -18.66 14.59
N GLY A 307 14.40 -17.58 13.83
CA GLY A 307 15.41 -16.55 13.60
C GLY A 307 16.64 -17.01 12.80
N LYS A 308 16.62 -18.20 12.18
CA LYS A 308 17.71 -18.70 11.33
C LYS A 308 17.44 -18.46 9.86
N GLU A 309 18.55 -18.35 9.11
CA GLU A 309 18.48 -18.30 7.65
C GLU A 309 18.11 -19.68 7.09
N MET A 310 17.25 -19.67 6.09
CA MET A 310 16.86 -20.83 5.30
C MET A 310 16.93 -20.51 3.82
N THR A 311 17.11 -21.55 3.02
CA THR A 311 17.13 -21.43 1.56
C THR A 311 16.33 -22.56 0.93
N TRP A 312 15.74 -22.27 -0.20
CA TRP A 312 15.07 -23.27 -1.03
C TRP A 312 15.22 -22.89 -2.51
N LYS A 313 15.30 -23.91 -3.36
CA LYS A 313 15.53 -23.73 -4.79
C LYS A 313 14.34 -24.22 -5.61
N ASP A 314 13.71 -23.30 -6.35
CA ASP A 314 12.75 -23.65 -7.39
C ASP A 314 13.53 -24.11 -8.62
N THR A 315 13.48 -25.40 -8.92
CA THR A 315 14.17 -26.01 -10.08
C THR A 315 13.33 -26.00 -11.34
N GLU A 316 12.05 -25.64 -11.24
CA GLU A 316 11.09 -25.62 -12.34
C GLU A 316 10.22 -24.36 -12.31
N PRO A 317 10.82 -23.15 -12.22
CA PRO A 317 10.01 -21.94 -12.27
C PRO A 317 9.32 -21.81 -13.62
N LYS A 318 8.19 -21.11 -13.64
CA LYS A 318 7.51 -20.79 -14.89
C LYS A 318 8.21 -19.66 -15.60
N THR A 319 8.31 -19.71 -16.93
CA THR A 319 8.89 -18.62 -17.72
C THR A 319 8.18 -17.29 -17.42
N GLY A 320 8.96 -16.24 -17.34
CA GLY A 320 8.51 -14.88 -17.02
C GLY A 320 8.51 -14.61 -15.51
N ILE A 321 7.68 -13.65 -15.08
CA ILE A 321 7.62 -13.21 -13.70
C ILE A 321 6.95 -14.27 -12.82
N ASN A 322 7.66 -14.69 -11.79
CA ASN A 322 7.14 -15.52 -10.71
C ASN A 322 7.10 -14.68 -9.43
N THR A 323 5.96 -14.68 -8.74
CA THR A 323 5.83 -14.13 -7.39
C THR A 323 5.80 -15.29 -6.41
N TYR A 324 6.72 -15.30 -5.48
CA TYR A 324 6.78 -16.29 -4.41
C TYR A 324 6.23 -15.70 -3.14
N TYR A 325 5.41 -16.46 -2.42
CA TYR A 325 4.92 -16.14 -1.09
C TYR A 325 5.53 -17.16 -0.11
N ILE A 326 6.14 -16.65 0.93
CA ILE A 326 6.83 -17.44 1.95
C ILE A 326 5.99 -17.36 3.22
N VAL A 327 5.46 -18.50 3.66
CA VAL A 327 4.48 -18.57 4.74
C VAL A 327 5.03 -19.50 5.84
N PRO A 328 5.53 -18.96 6.96
CA PRO A 328 5.92 -19.78 8.11
C PRO A 328 4.67 -20.41 8.76
N CYS A 329 4.77 -21.67 9.20
CA CYS A 329 3.65 -22.39 9.79
C CYS A 329 4.06 -22.98 11.14
N ARG A 330 3.15 -22.93 12.10
CA ARG A 330 3.29 -23.54 13.44
C ARG A 330 3.02 -25.05 13.41
N VAL A 331 3.29 -25.70 14.54
CA VAL A 331 3.13 -27.16 14.70
C VAL A 331 1.68 -27.63 14.63
N ASP A 332 0.73 -26.78 14.97
CA ASP A 332 -0.70 -27.01 14.85
C ASP A 332 -1.23 -26.86 13.41
N GLY A 333 -0.35 -26.48 12.48
CA GLY A 333 -0.69 -26.25 11.07
C GLY A 333 -1.15 -24.84 10.77
N GLU A 334 -1.20 -23.95 11.78
CA GLU A 334 -1.58 -22.57 11.59
C GLU A 334 -0.56 -21.83 10.72
N LYS A 335 -1.07 -21.12 9.73
CA LYS A 335 -0.29 -20.36 8.77
C LYS A 335 -0.02 -18.96 9.32
N GLY A 336 1.24 -18.58 9.32
CA GLY A 336 1.69 -17.28 9.74
C GLY A 336 1.55 -16.22 8.65
N VAL A 337 2.10 -15.04 8.90
CA VAL A 337 2.04 -13.89 8.00
C VAL A 337 2.93 -14.13 6.78
N PRO A 338 2.40 -14.08 5.56
CA PRO A 338 3.19 -14.26 4.35
C PRO A 338 4.11 -13.06 4.08
N ASP A 339 5.25 -13.32 3.47
CA ASP A 339 6.05 -12.33 2.77
C ASP A 339 6.17 -12.70 1.29
N SER A 340 6.46 -11.74 0.42
CA SER A 340 6.50 -12.01 -1.02
C SER A 340 7.67 -11.37 -1.74
N ILE A 341 8.14 -12.04 -2.79
CA ILE A 341 9.20 -11.55 -3.66
C ILE A 341 8.95 -11.97 -5.11
N ARG A 342 9.41 -11.16 -6.04
CA ARG A 342 9.34 -11.44 -7.48
C ARG A 342 10.70 -11.79 -8.04
N ALA A 343 10.72 -12.75 -8.97
CA ALA A 343 11.88 -13.06 -9.79
C ALA A 343 11.46 -13.47 -11.20
N VAL A 344 12.33 -13.25 -12.15
CA VAL A 344 12.11 -13.61 -13.56
C VAL A 344 12.86 -14.89 -13.88
N ALA A 345 12.17 -15.85 -14.48
CA ALA A 345 12.77 -17.06 -15.05
C ALA A 345 12.83 -16.93 -16.59
N GLY A 346 13.99 -17.18 -17.16
CA GLY A 346 14.28 -16.96 -18.57
C GLY A 346 14.75 -15.55 -18.86
N ASN A 347 14.63 -15.11 -20.13
CA ASN A 347 15.01 -13.76 -20.52
C ASN A 347 14.03 -12.71 -19.95
N ASP A 348 14.58 -11.68 -19.36
CA ASP A 348 13.84 -10.49 -18.93
C ASP A 348 13.76 -9.46 -20.05
N ILE A 349 12.89 -8.47 -19.90
CA ILE A 349 12.87 -7.28 -20.73
C ILE A 349 14.15 -6.50 -20.46
N PRO A 350 14.91 -6.06 -21.49
CA PRO A 350 16.11 -5.29 -21.28
C PRO A 350 15.88 -4.05 -20.40
N GLY A 351 16.79 -3.80 -19.50
CA GLY A 351 16.81 -2.58 -18.69
C GLY A 351 17.19 -1.35 -19.53
N VAL A 352 17.48 -0.25 -18.86
CA VAL A 352 17.90 0.99 -19.53
C VAL A 352 19.36 0.89 -19.98
N VAL A 353 19.66 1.48 -21.13
CA VAL A 353 21.05 1.70 -21.56
C VAL A 353 21.75 2.68 -20.60
N THR A 354 23.05 2.51 -20.40
CA THR A 354 23.85 3.42 -19.59
C THR A 354 24.86 4.18 -20.45
N ASN A 355 25.51 5.21 -19.91
CA ASN A 355 26.49 6.03 -20.59
C ASN A 355 26.04 6.56 -21.97
N PHE A 356 24.72 6.87 -22.07
CA PHE A 356 24.15 7.40 -23.30
C PHE A 356 24.70 8.80 -23.59
N THR A 357 25.30 8.96 -24.77
CA THR A 357 25.82 10.25 -25.25
C THR A 357 25.39 10.53 -26.68
N ALA A 358 25.33 11.81 -27.03
CA ALA A 358 25.07 12.28 -28.38
C ALA A 358 26.12 13.33 -28.74
N ALA A 359 26.74 13.20 -29.91
CA ALA A 359 27.74 14.13 -30.42
C ALA A 359 27.49 14.39 -31.92
N LEU A 360 27.84 15.59 -32.39
CA LEU A 360 27.84 15.89 -33.83
C LEU A 360 29.02 15.16 -34.52
N ASP A 361 28.72 14.53 -35.64
CA ASP A 361 29.67 13.86 -36.51
C ASP A 361 29.41 14.32 -37.97
N GLY A 362 29.95 15.47 -38.32
CA GLY A 362 29.63 16.17 -39.57
C GLY A 362 28.17 16.67 -39.56
N GLU A 363 27.38 16.24 -40.55
CA GLU A 363 25.94 16.55 -40.66
C GLU A 363 25.06 15.54 -39.89
N ASN A 364 25.69 14.53 -39.27
CA ASN A 364 24.99 13.47 -38.54
C ASN A 364 25.12 13.64 -37.02
N VAL A 365 24.24 12.97 -36.27
CA VAL A 365 24.35 12.81 -34.82
C VAL A 365 24.81 11.39 -34.54
N LYS A 366 25.95 11.26 -33.88
CA LYS A 366 26.45 9.97 -33.39
C LYS A 366 25.92 9.73 -31.98
N LEU A 367 25.24 8.62 -31.79
CA LEU A 367 24.77 8.15 -30.47
C LEU A 367 25.67 7.01 -30.00
N THR A 368 26.04 7.04 -28.72
CA THR A 368 26.78 5.94 -28.07
C THR A 368 26.14 5.61 -26.74
N TRP A 369 26.20 4.35 -26.38
CA TRP A 369 25.66 3.85 -25.09
C TRP A 369 26.29 2.50 -24.74
N ASP A 370 26.19 2.14 -23.46
CA ASP A 370 26.47 0.79 -23.04
C ASP A 370 25.17 -0.02 -23.02
N ALA A 371 25.25 -1.26 -23.48
CA ALA A 371 24.12 -2.19 -23.47
C ALA A 371 23.65 -2.45 -22.03
N PRO A 372 22.34 -2.65 -21.81
CA PRO A 372 21.84 -3.05 -20.49
C PRO A 372 22.45 -4.42 -20.11
N VAL A 373 22.96 -4.49 -18.89
CA VAL A 373 23.51 -5.73 -18.31
C VAL A 373 22.45 -6.52 -17.54
N ASP A 374 21.43 -5.80 -17.02
CA ASP A 374 20.34 -6.38 -16.24
C ASP A 374 18.99 -6.09 -16.91
N GLY A 375 18.03 -6.95 -16.65
CA GLY A 375 16.65 -6.78 -17.10
C GLY A 375 15.88 -5.75 -16.26
N LYS A 376 14.77 -5.27 -16.78
CA LYS A 376 13.85 -4.33 -16.13
C LYS A 376 13.38 -4.84 -14.76
N ASN A 377 13.32 -6.14 -14.57
CA ASN A 377 12.87 -6.80 -13.35
C ASN A 377 14.03 -7.52 -12.64
N ASN A 378 15.28 -7.05 -12.84
CA ASN A 378 16.51 -7.65 -12.31
C ASN A 378 16.74 -9.11 -12.72
N GLY A 379 16.15 -9.51 -13.85
CA GLY A 379 16.36 -10.81 -14.46
C GLY A 379 17.49 -10.81 -15.50
N TYR A 380 17.79 -11.98 -16.04
CA TYR A 380 18.79 -12.15 -17.08
C TYR A 380 18.36 -11.49 -18.39
N VAL A 381 19.29 -10.84 -19.06
CA VAL A 381 19.12 -10.34 -20.44
C VAL A 381 20.16 -11.03 -21.32
N ASP A 382 19.70 -11.78 -22.32
CA ASP A 382 20.60 -12.36 -23.31
C ASP A 382 21.17 -11.24 -24.21
N PRO A 383 22.48 -10.95 -24.15
CA PRO A 383 23.08 -9.91 -24.97
C PRO A 383 22.90 -10.15 -26.48
N ALA A 384 22.80 -11.41 -26.91
CA ALA A 384 22.60 -11.75 -28.32
C ALA A 384 21.18 -11.44 -28.83
N SER A 385 20.23 -11.24 -27.93
CA SER A 385 18.84 -10.87 -28.26
C SER A 385 18.63 -9.37 -28.44
N LEU A 386 19.58 -8.53 -28.04
CA LEU A 386 19.48 -7.08 -28.11
C LEU A 386 19.51 -6.59 -29.56
N LYS A 387 18.60 -5.71 -29.91
CA LYS A 387 18.54 -5.01 -31.19
C LYS A 387 18.39 -3.51 -30.92
N TYR A 388 19.15 -2.72 -31.62
CA TYR A 388 19.17 -1.26 -31.50
C TYR A 388 18.78 -0.59 -32.82
#